data_1bfda9fa28d5c448904cc56cca2864a4
#
_entry.id   1bfda9fa28d5c448904cc56cca2864a4
#
_cell.length_a   1.000
_cell.length_b   1.000
_cell.length_c   1.000
_cell.angle_alpha   90.00
_cell.angle_beta   90.00
_cell.angle_gamma   90.00
#
_symmetry.space_group_name_H-M   'P 1'
#
loop_
_entity.id
_entity.type
_entity.pdbx_description
1 polymer ?
#
loop_
_entity_poly.entity_id
_entity_poly.type
_entity_poly.pdbx_seq_one_letter_code
_entity_poly.pdbx_strand_id
1 'polypeptide(L)'
;MRLENLESKISVIESAFAGGAAGAVTRAIAQPLDVLKIRFQLQLEPIRSGSKYSSIFQAVSSIIKEEGVTALWSGHIPAQLLSISYGLIQFSVFEKLTQICQIADPQFYLSHKHGLNFCNGAIAATVATVASFPFDTVRTRLIAEQKTNKAYNGFINAWSVMIKQEGSRSLFKGLTPTIAQIAPHAGIQFAVYKLLSENILNRIDFFQRRSSMSVTVESSLLGNLLAGSLAGFVSKTAIYPFDVVKKRLQIQGFQQHRSAFGKQIYCSGTLHCIRLTISEEGLLALYKGYGPSMLKAVLVSALHFAVYDEIKHLILKMKP
;
A
#
# COMPACT_ATOMS: atom_id res chain seq x y z
N MET A 1 14.71 26.45 -12.50
CA MET A 1 14.77 26.95 -13.90
C MET A 1 14.60 25.86 -14.97
N ARG A 2 15.40 24.77 -14.99
CA ARG A 2 15.25 23.73 -16.06
C ARG A 2 13.99 22.88 -15.91
N LEU A 3 13.54 22.59 -14.70
CA LEU A 3 12.32 21.81 -14.41
C LEU A 3 11.05 22.65 -14.61
N GLU A 4 11.02 23.91 -14.21
CA GLU A 4 9.86 24.79 -14.37
C GLU A 4 9.52 25.10 -15.85
N ASN A 5 10.55 25.24 -16.71
CA ASN A 5 10.35 25.39 -18.16
C ASN A 5 9.87 24.11 -18.87
N LEU A 6 10.02 22.95 -18.23
CA LEU A 6 9.52 21.67 -18.72
C LEU A 6 8.03 21.45 -18.38
N GLU A 7 7.58 21.97 -17.24
CA GLU A 7 6.18 21.83 -16.79
C GLU A 7 5.20 22.61 -17.67
N SER A 8 5.61 23.76 -18.20
CA SER A 8 4.76 24.57 -19.09
C SER A 8 4.50 23.96 -20.47
N LYS A 9 5.25 22.94 -20.88
CA LYS A 9 5.16 22.30 -22.21
C LYS A 9 4.35 21.00 -22.24
N ILE A 10 3.92 20.47 -21.09
CA ILE A 10 3.20 19.20 -21.01
C ILE A 10 1.73 19.47 -20.67
N SER A 11 0.81 18.91 -21.46
CA SER A 11 -0.62 19.01 -21.16
C SER A 11 -1.02 18.20 -19.92
N VAL A 12 -2.15 18.54 -19.33
CA VAL A 12 -2.70 17.81 -18.17
C VAL A 12 -2.91 16.33 -18.50
N ILE A 13 -3.35 16.02 -19.71
CA ILE A 13 -3.59 14.64 -20.18
C ILE A 13 -2.26 13.88 -20.28
N GLU A 14 -1.22 14.51 -20.83
CA GLU A 14 0.12 13.89 -20.94
C GLU A 14 0.74 13.64 -19.55
N SER A 15 0.56 14.56 -18.61
CA SER A 15 1.00 14.39 -17.22
C SER A 15 0.25 13.23 -16.53
N ALA A 16 -1.07 13.12 -16.75
CA ALA A 16 -1.87 12.03 -16.23
C ALA A 16 -1.45 10.68 -16.84
N PHE A 17 -1.18 10.65 -18.15
CA PHE A 17 -0.66 9.46 -18.82
C PHE A 17 0.72 9.06 -18.29
N ALA A 18 1.64 10.02 -18.13
CA ALA A 18 2.97 9.77 -17.56
C ALA A 18 2.89 9.21 -16.13
N GLY A 19 2.02 9.77 -15.29
CA GLY A 19 1.79 9.29 -13.93
C GLY A 19 1.20 7.87 -13.89
N GLY A 20 0.21 7.60 -14.74
CA GLY A 20 -0.39 6.27 -14.87
C GLY A 20 0.60 5.20 -15.35
N ALA A 21 1.37 5.52 -16.39
CA ALA A 21 2.40 4.64 -16.94
C ALA A 21 3.54 4.41 -15.92
N ALA A 22 4.02 5.47 -15.25
CA ALA A 22 5.01 5.36 -14.17
C ALA A 22 4.52 4.46 -13.04
N GLY A 23 3.26 4.62 -12.62
CA GLY A 23 2.66 3.77 -11.61
C GLY A 23 2.59 2.30 -12.02
N ALA A 24 2.24 2.00 -13.27
CA ALA A 24 2.17 0.64 -13.81
C ALA A 24 3.55 -0.02 -13.86
N VAL A 25 4.56 0.68 -14.38
CA VAL A 25 5.95 0.19 -14.46
C VAL A 25 6.54 -0.03 -13.07
N THR A 26 6.42 0.98 -12.18
CA THR A 26 6.91 0.87 -10.80
C THR A 26 6.30 -0.32 -10.07
N ARG A 27 5.01 -0.57 -10.29
CA ARG A 27 4.32 -1.72 -9.70
C ARG A 27 4.80 -3.04 -10.27
N ALA A 28 5.08 -3.12 -11.58
CA ALA A 28 5.63 -4.32 -12.20
C ALA A 28 7.00 -4.68 -11.62
N ILE A 29 7.87 -3.68 -11.41
CA ILE A 29 9.20 -3.86 -10.80
C ILE A 29 9.08 -4.25 -9.31
N ALA A 30 8.14 -3.64 -8.58
CA ALA A 30 7.96 -3.88 -7.14
C ALA A 30 7.14 -5.15 -6.81
N GLN A 31 6.51 -5.81 -7.79
CA GLN A 31 5.65 -6.97 -7.58
C GLN A 31 6.31 -8.14 -6.84
N PRO A 32 7.58 -8.49 -7.10
CA PRO A 32 8.27 -9.53 -6.32
C PRO A 32 8.26 -9.28 -4.81
N LEU A 33 8.41 -8.02 -4.39
CA LEU A 33 8.36 -7.66 -2.96
C LEU A 33 6.95 -7.80 -2.38
N ASP A 34 5.90 -7.56 -3.18
CA ASP A 34 4.52 -7.81 -2.77
C ASP A 34 4.25 -9.31 -2.55
N VAL A 35 4.75 -10.15 -3.44
CA VAL A 35 4.64 -11.61 -3.31
C VAL A 35 5.34 -12.06 -2.02
N LEU A 36 6.56 -11.62 -1.79
CA LEU A 36 7.30 -11.93 -0.58
C LEU A 36 6.57 -11.44 0.68
N LYS A 37 6.16 -10.16 0.71
CA LYS A 37 5.40 -9.60 1.83
C LYS A 37 4.21 -10.47 2.19
N ILE A 38 3.36 -10.79 1.21
CA ILE A 38 2.13 -11.54 1.44
C ILE A 38 2.45 -12.97 1.88
N ARG A 39 3.42 -13.65 1.27
CA ARG A 39 3.81 -15.01 1.66
C ARG A 39 4.36 -15.07 3.09
N PHE A 40 5.18 -14.10 3.49
CA PHE A 40 5.65 -14.01 4.89
C PHE A 40 4.49 -13.73 5.87
N GLN A 41 3.57 -12.85 5.52
CA GLN A 41 2.38 -12.57 6.36
C GLN A 41 1.48 -13.79 6.55
N LEU A 42 1.44 -14.65 5.55
CA LEU A 42 0.62 -15.86 5.55
C LEU A 42 1.32 -17.08 6.17
N GLN A 43 2.64 -17.03 6.36
CA GLN A 43 3.39 -18.10 7.02
C GLN A 43 3.02 -18.13 8.52
N LEU A 44 2.53 -19.27 8.99
CA LEU A 44 2.14 -19.48 10.39
C LEU A 44 3.34 -19.93 11.24
N GLU A 45 4.30 -20.62 10.64
CA GLU A 45 5.53 -21.02 11.31
C GLU A 45 6.37 -19.81 11.72
N PRO A 46 7.12 -19.89 12.86
CA PRO A 46 8.08 -18.86 13.24
C PRO A 46 9.11 -18.63 12.11
N ILE A 47 9.54 -17.39 11.92
CA ILE A 47 10.63 -17.09 10.97
C ILE A 47 11.96 -17.48 11.64
N ARG A 48 12.35 -18.75 11.47
CA ARG A 48 13.58 -19.35 12.03
C ARG A 48 14.27 -20.18 10.96
N SER A 49 15.51 -20.55 11.24
CA SER A 49 16.23 -21.57 10.45
C SER A 49 15.41 -22.87 10.42
N GLY A 50 15.12 -23.38 9.21
CA GLY A 50 14.29 -24.58 9.00
C GLY A 50 12.83 -24.30 8.68
N SER A 51 12.32 -23.08 8.84
CA SER A 51 10.99 -22.73 8.34
C SER A 51 10.99 -22.49 6.82
N LYS A 52 9.81 -22.54 6.17
CA LYS A 52 9.69 -22.39 4.70
C LYS A 52 10.37 -21.12 4.20
N TYR A 53 10.14 -19.99 4.88
CA TYR A 53 10.78 -18.71 4.58
C TYR A 53 11.46 -18.17 5.84
N SER A 54 12.79 -18.08 5.81
CA SER A 54 13.62 -17.59 6.92
C SER A 54 14.21 -16.22 6.66
N SER A 55 14.50 -15.90 5.40
CA SER A 55 15.02 -14.59 4.96
C SER A 55 14.48 -14.23 3.57
N ILE A 56 14.58 -12.95 3.20
CA ILE A 56 14.12 -12.44 1.89
C ILE A 56 14.83 -13.18 0.75
N PHE A 57 16.16 -13.30 0.81
CA PHE A 57 16.95 -13.95 -0.25
C PHE A 57 16.66 -15.44 -0.35
N GLN A 58 16.57 -16.13 0.79
CA GLN A 58 16.20 -17.54 0.82
C GLN A 58 14.80 -17.76 0.26
N ALA A 59 13.82 -16.91 0.62
CA ALA A 59 12.46 -17.00 0.11
C ALA A 59 12.39 -16.80 -1.42
N VAL A 60 13.11 -15.82 -1.97
CA VAL A 60 13.22 -15.62 -3.43
C VAL A 60 13.80 -16.89 -4.09
N SER A 61 14.92 -17.41 -3.56
CA SER A 61 15.56 -18.61 -4.11
C SER A 61 14.62 -19.82 -4.07
N SER A 62 13.91 -20.05 -2.94
CA SER A 62 12.94 -21.16 -2.81
C SER A 62 11.79 -21.00 -3.81
N ILE A 63 11.21 -19.80 -3.93
CA ILE A 63 10.12 -19.56 -4.88
C ILE A 63 10.57 -19.82 -6.31
N ILE A 64 11.74 -19.34 -6.70
CA ILE A 64 12.26 -19.54 -8.05
C ILE A 64 12.52 -21.03 -8.33
N LYS A 65 13.09 -21.76 -7.37
CA LYS A 65 13.38 -23.19 -7.51
C LYS A 65 12.11 -24.04 -7.56
N GLU A 66 11.14 -23.77 -6.69
CA GLU A 66 9.93 -24.57 -6.56
C GLU A 66 8.87 -24.23 -7.61
N GLU A 67 8.71 -22.95 -7.92
CA GLU A 67 7.59 -22.43 -8.71
C GLU A 67 7.99 -21.72 -10.01
N GLY A 68 9.29 -21.38 -10.14
CA GLY A 68 9.84 -20.63 -11.26
C GLY A 68 9.75 -19.11 -11.09
N VAL A 69 10.48 -18.37 -11.94
CA VAL A 69 10.61 -16.90 -11.87
C VAL A 69 9.27 -16.19 -11.99
N THR A 70 8.35 -16.68 -12.82
CA THR A 70 7.02 -16.09 -13.06
C THR A 70 6.15 -16.04 -11.81
N ALA A 71 6.41 -16.90 -10.81
CA ALA A 71 5.68 -16.90 -9.55
C ALA A 71 5.86 -15.60 -8.76
N LEU A 72 6.96 -14.89 -8.96
CA LEU A 72 7.21 -13.57 -8.35
C LEU A 72 6.27 -12.48 -8.89
N TRP A 73 5.59 -12.71 -10.02
CA TRP A 73 4.57 -11.82 -10.58
C TRP A 73 3.14 -12.34 -10.38
N SER A 74 2.96 -13.37 -9.55
CA SER A 74 1.62 -13.84 -9.18
C SER A 74 0.76 -12.69 -8.65
N GLY A 75 -0.51 -12.63 -9.11
CA GLY A 75 -1.44 -11.58 -8.67
C GLY A 75 -1.13 -10.17 -9.19
N HIS A 76 -0.29 -10.01 -10.21
CA HIS A 76 0.04 -8.70 -10.79
C HIS A 76 -1.16 -8.04 -11.48
N ILE A 77 -1.93 -8.79 -12.29
CA ILE A 77 -3.12 -8.27 -12.97
C ILE A 77 -4.14 -7.70 -11.98
N PRO A 78 -4.63 -8.45 -10.97
CA PRO A 78 -5.54 -7.87 -9.99
C PRO A 78 -4.91 -6.76 -9.16
N ALA A 79 -3.58 -6.71 -9.01
CA ALA A 79 -2.90 -5.59 -8.36
C ALA A 79 -2.99 -4.30 -9.18
N GLN A 80 -2.88 -4.36 -10.49
CA GLN A 80 -3.07 -3.21 -11.38
C GLN A 80 -4.52 -2.73 -11.34
N LEU A 81 -5.48 -3.66 -11.49
CA LEU A 81 -6.90 -3.34 -11.43
C LEU A 81 -7.31 -2.71 -10.09
N LEU A 82 -6.77 -3.24 -8.98
CA LEU A 82 -6.94 -2.67 -7.65
C LEU A 82 -6.53 -1.19 -7.61
N SER A 83 -5.36 -0.86 -8.16
CA SER A 83 -4.84 0.51 -8.09
C SER A 83 -5.61 1.47 -8.99
N ILE A 84 -5.94 1.04 -10.19
CA ILE A 84 -6.70 1.87 -11.13
C ILE A 84 -8.09 2.15 -10.55
N SER A 85 -8.81 1.11 -10.12
CA SER A 85 -10.16 1.28 -9.55
C SER A 85 -10.14 2.10 -8.27
N TYR A 86 -9.19 1.84 -7.37
CA TYR A 86 -9.04 2.59 -6.12
C TYR A 86 -8.79 4.08 -6.39
N GLY A 87 -7.81 4.39 -7.24
CA GLY A 87 -7.47 5.79 -7.57
C GLY A 87 -8.62 6.54 -8.21
N LEU A 88 -9.26 5.97 -9.23
CA LEU A 88 -10.39 6.60 -9.92
C LEU A 88 -11.55 6.90 -8.96
N ILE A 89 -11.92 5.92 -8.13
CA ILE A 89 -13.04 6.06 -7.21
C ILE A 89 -12.70 7.07 -6.10
N GLN A 90 -11.49 6.97 -5.52
CA GLN A 90 -11.06 7.87 -4.46
C GLN A 90 -11.08 9.33 -4.91
N PHE A 91 -10.49 9.64 -6.07
CA PHE A 91 -10.49 11.01 -6.60
C PHE A 91 -11.91 11.51 -6.90
N SER A 92 -12.71 10.71 -7.59
CA SER A 92 -14.08 11.09 -7.97
C SER A 92 -14.96 11.35 -6.75
N VAL A 93 -14.88 10.49 -5.73
CA VAL A 93 -15.68 10.65 -4.50
C VAL A 93 -15.18 11.85 -3.69
N PHE A 94 -13.88 12.02 -3.54
CA PHE A 94 -13.30 13.15 -2.81
C PHE A 94 -13.70 14.50 -3.44
N GLU A 95 -13.59 14.60 -4.76
CA GLU A 95 -13.95 15.81 -5.49
C GLU A 95 -15.43 16.14 -5.34
N LYS A 96 -16.32 15.14 -5.53
CA LYS A 96 -17.76 15.34 -5.33
C LYS A 96 -18.12 15.74 -3.91
N LEU A 97 -17.55 15.11 -2.89
CA LEU A 97 -17.80 15.48 -1.49
C LEU A 97 -17.32 16.90 -1.20
N THR A 98 -16.15 17.27 -1.72
CA THR A 98 -15.61 18.62 -1.56
C THR A 98 -16.51 19.66 -2.22
N GLN A 99 -16.99 19.41 -3.44
CA GLN A 99 -17.93 20.28 -4.13
C GLN A 99 -19.25 20.44 -3.35
N ILE A 100 -19.82 19.33 -2.83
CA ILE A 100 -21.03 19.38 -2.01
C ILE A 100 -20.81 20.26 -0.78
N CYS A 101 -19.70 20.09 -0.05
CA CYS A 101 -19.40 20.92 1.12
C CYS A 101 -19.24 22.42 0.76
N GLN A 102 -18.63 22.72 -0.39
CA GLN A 102 -18.44 24.10 -0.86
C GLN A 102 -19.76 24.76 -1.28
N ILE A 103 -20.69 24.00 -1.88
CA ILE A 103 -21.99 24.52 -2.32
C ILE A 103 -22.94 24.69 -1.12
N ALA A 104 -22.90 23.75 -0.14
CA ALA A 104 -23.81 23.76 1.00
C ALA A 104 -23.57 24.96 1.93
N ASP A 105 -22.32 25.22 2.31
CA ASP A 105 -21.93 26.38 3.12
C ASP A 105 -20.47 26.75 2.82
N PRO A 106 -20.25 27.73 1.92
CA PRO A 106 -18.90 28.16 1.55
C PRO A 106 -18.10 28.75 2.72
N GLN A 107 -18.77 29.47 3.65
CA GLN A 107 -18.07 30.10 4.77
C GLN A 107 -17.65 29.06 5.82
N PHE A 108 -18.53 28.12 6.14
CA PHE A 108 -18.23 27.01 7.02
C PHE A 108 -17.10 26.14 6.44
N TYR A 109 -17.15 25.85 5.13
CA TYR A 109 -16.07 25.12 4.46
C TYR A 109 -14.72 25.81 4.58
N LEU A 110 -14.65 27.13 4.34
CA LEU A 110 -13.39 27.89 4.42
C LEU A 110 -12.81 27.89 5.85
N SER A 111 -13.68 28.06 6.87
CA SER A 111 -13.24 28.09 8.26
C SER A 111 -12.79 26.72 8.79
N HIS A 112 -13.36 25.61 8.26
CA HIS A 112 -13.07 24.24 8.71
C HIS A 112 -12.43 23.36 7.63
N LYS A 113 -11.79 23.97 6.62
CA LYS A 113 -11.27 23.31 5.41
C LYS A 113 -10.42 22.07 5.70
N HIS A 114 -9.51 22.15 6.66
CA HIS A 114 -8.62 21.03 6.97
C HIS A 114 -9.34 19.82 7.56
N GLY A 115 -10.29 20.06 8.48
CA GLY A 115 -11.09 19.00 9.09
C GLY A 115 -12.04 18.35 8.08
N LEU A 116 -12.74 19.17 7.27
CA LEU A 116 -13.65 18.68 6.24
C LEU A 116 -12.91 17.87 5.17
N ASN A 117 -11.78 18.36 4.69
CA ASN A 117 -10.96 17.63 3.73
C ASN A 117 -10.43 16.30 4.29
N PHE A 118 -10.09 16.25 5.59
CA PHE A 118 -9.72 14.99 6.25
C PHE A 118 -10.89 14.00 6.28
N CYS A 119 -12.10 14.46 6.66
CA CYS A 119 -13.29 13.63 6.65
C CYS A 119 -13.66 13.16 5.25
N ASN A 120 -13.68 14.07 4.27
CA ASN A 120 -13.95 13.75 2.87
C ASN A 120 -12.94 12.74 2.32
N GLY A 121 -11.66 12.91 2.65
CA GLY A 121 -10.60 11.97 2.29
C GLY A 121 -10.80 10.58 2.90
N ALA A 122 -11.19 10.51 4.18
CA ALA A 122 -11.45 9.24 4.86
C ALA A 122 -12.68 8.52 4.28
N ILE A 123 -13.76 9.25 3.97
CA ILE A 123 -14.95 8.69 3.31
C ILE A 123 -14.59 8.21 1.90
N ALA A 124 -13.92 9.03 1.10
CA ALA A 124 -13.49 8.68 -0.25
C ALA A 124 -12.59 7.43 -0.26
N ALA A 125 -11.61 7.36 0.65
CA ALA A 125 -10.75 6.19 0.80
C ALA A 125 -11.54 4.94 1.23
N THR A 126 -12.54 5.08 2.08
CA THR A 126 -13.39 3.96 2.50
C THR A 126 -14.22 3.44 1.34
N VAL A 127 -14.89 4.30 0.59
CA VAL A 127 -15.69 3.92 -0.60
C VAL A 127 -14.79 3.26 -1.66
N ALA A 128 -13.65 3.85 -1.96
CA ALA A 128 -12.66 3.29 -2.89
C ALA A 128 -12.17 1.92 -2.42
N THR A 129 -11.90 1.76 -1.12
CA THR A 129 -11.50 0.48 -0.53
C THR A 129 -12.58 -0.58 -0.71
N VAL A 130 -13.83 -0.28 -0.37
CA VAL A 130 -14.94 -1.25 -0.50
C VAL A 130 -15.09 -1.69 -1.95
N ALA A 131 -15.11 -0.75 -2.89
CA ALA A 131 -15.30 -1.05 -4.31
C ALA A 131 -14.13 -1.84 -4.94
N SER A 132 -12.89 -1.56 -4.52
CA SER A 132 -11.71 -2.23 -5.05
C SER A 132 -11.30 -3.50 -4.26
N PHE A 133 -11.93 -3.76 -3.12
CA PHE A 133 -11.56 -4.85 -2.21
C PHE A 133 -11.59 -6.25 -2.84
N PRO A 134 -12.54 -6.60 -3.72
CA PRO A 134 -12.55 -7.88 -4.41
C PRO A 134 -11.25 -8.18 -5.15
N PHE A 135 -10.64 -7.18 -5.80
CA PHE A 135 -9.35 -7.34 -6.48
C PHE A 135 -8.22 -7.68 -5.50
N ASP A 136 -8.21 -7.07 -4.30
CA ASP A 136 -7.20 -7.35 -3.28
C ASP A 136 -7.34 -8.78 -2.71
N THR A 137 -8.56 -9.27 -2.54
CA THR A 137 -8.81 -10.63 -2.04
C THR A 137 -8.37 -11.67 -3.06
N VAL A 138 -8.76 -11.51 -4.33
CA VAL A 138 -8.32 -12.41 -5.41
C VAL A 138 -6.81 -12.38 -5.59
N ARG A 139 -6.20 -11.17 -5.57
CA ARG A 139 -4.75 -11.01 -5.59
C ARG A 139 -4.06 -11.79 -4.48
N THR A 140 -4.55 -11.66 -3.26
CA THR A 140 -3.95 -12.34 -2.09
C THR A 140 -4.01 -13.85 -2.24
N ARG A 141 -5.12 -14.41 -2.74
CA ARG A 141 -5.26 -15.84 -2.96
C ARG A 141 -4.38 -16.38 -4.08
N LEU A 142 -4.27 -15.64 -5.20
CA LEU A 142 -3.34 -16.00 -6.28
C LEU A 142 -1.86 -15.99 -5.83
N ILE A 143 -1.49 -15.10 -4.92
CA ILE A 143 -0.15 -15.08 -4.34
C ILE A 143 0.06 -16.20 -3.33
N ALA A 144 -1.00 -16.53 -2.58
CA ALA A 144 -0.98 -17.59 -1.57
C ALA A 144 -0.97 -18.99 -2.18
N GLU A 145 -1.41 -19.13 -3.41
CA GLU A 145 -1.46 -20.40 -4.14
C GLU A 145 -0.05 -20.91 -4.46
N GLN A 146 0.12 -22.22 -4.38
CA GLN A 146 1.34 -22.92 -4.77
C GLN A 146 1.17 -23.61 -6.13
N LYS A 147 2.24 -23.65 -6.91
CA LYS A 147 2.24 -24.26 -8.25
C LYS A 147 1.91 -25.75 -8.22
N THR A 148 2.26 -26.43 -7.12
CA THR A 148 2.02 -27.87 -6.92
C THR A 148 0.57 -28.23 -6.63
N ASN A 149 -0.23 -27.27 -6.13
CA ASN A 149 -1.65 -27.48 -5.79
C ASN A 149 -2.48 -26.28 -6.24
N LYS A 150 -2.56 -26.11 -7.57
CA LYS A 150 -3.29 -25.00 -8.18
C LYS A 150 -4.80 -25.18 -8.06
N ALA A 151 -5.45 -24.20 -7.44
CA ALA A 151 -6.90 -24.08 -7.40
C ALA A 151 -7.44 -23.17 -8.53
N TYR A 152 -6.60 -22.27 -9.06
CA TYR A 152 -7.04 -21.24 -9.98
C TYR A 152 -6.20 -21.21 -11.28
N ASN A 153 -6.88 -21.05 -12.40
CA ASN A 153 -6.29 -20.85 -13.72
C ASN A 153 -6.35 -19.37 -14.12
N GLY A 154 -5.67 -18.50 -13.36
CA GLY A 154 -5.60 -17.07 -13.60
C GLY A 154 -6.70 -16.26 -12.88
N PHE A 155 -6.70 -14.95 -13.12
CA PHE A 155 -7.52 -13.98 -12.38
C PHE A 155 -9.03 -14.19 -12.56
N ILE A 156 -9.51 -14.33 -13.80
CA ILE A 156 -10.95 -14.46 -14.10
C ILE A 156 -11.50 -15.77 -13.54
N ASN A 157 -10.73 -16.85 -13.69
CA ASN A 157 -11.10 -18.15 -13.12
C ASN A 157 -11.15 -18.08 -11.59
N ALA A 158 -10.15 -17.48 -10.93
CA ALA A 158 -10.13 -17.30 -9.48
C ALA A 158 -11.37 -16.56 -8.98
N TRP A 159 -11.74 -15.47 -9.66
CA TRP A 159 -12.94 -14.69 -9.35
C TRP A 159 -14.22 -15.53 -9.44
N SER A 160 -14.38 -16.26 -10.56
CA SER A 160 -15.55 -17.11 -10.79
C SER A 160 -15.66 -18.26 -9.78
N VAL A 161 -14.54 -18.95 -9.53
CA VAL A 161 -14.48 -20.08 -8.59
C VAL A 161 -14.82 -19.62 -7.17
N MET A 162 -14.26 -18.49 -6.72
CA MET A 162 -14.55 -17.93 -5.40
C MET A 162 -16.05 -17.62 -5.22
N ILE A 163 -16.68 -16.98 -6.22
CA ILE A 163 -18.10 -16.67 -6.14
C ILE A 163 -18.95 -17.93 -6.14
N LYS A 164 -18.63 -18.92 -7.00
CA LYS A 164 -19.41 -20.16 -7.12
C LYS A 164 -19.28 -21.07 -5.91
N GLN A 165 -18.08 -21.19 -5.33
CA GLN A 165 -17.82 -22.12 -4.23
C GLN A 165 -18.04 -21.51 -2.83
N GLU A 166 -17.69 -20.24 -2.63
CA GLU A 166 -17.74 -19.60 -1.33
C GLU A 166 -18.78 -18.46 -1.24
N GLY A 167 -19.37 -18.08 -2.37
CA GLY A 167 -20.30 -16.95 -2.47
C GLY A 167 -19.60 -15.59 -2.57
N SER A 168 -20.35 -14.55 -2.97
CA SER A 168 -19.83 -13.18 -3.18
C SER A 168 -19.23 -12.53 -1.93
N ARG A 169 -19.73 -12.92 -0.74
CA ARG A 169 -19.20 -12.41 0.55
C ARG A 169 -17.74 -12.79 0.80
N SER A 170 -17.25 -13.87 0.18
CA SER A 170 -15.85 -14.28 0.31
C SER A 170 -14.87 -13.26 -0.22
N LEU A 171 -15.27 -12.48 -1.23
CA LEU A 171 -14.46 -11.39 -1.82
C LEU A 171 -14.23 -10.24 -0.85
N PHE A 172 -15.01 -10.12 0.22
CA PHE A 172 -14.93 -9.05 1.22
C PHE A 172 -14.35 -9.52 2.56
N LYS A 173 -13.83 -10.75 2.64
CA LYS A 173 -13.14 -11.26 3.84
C LYS A 173 -11.90 -10.38 4.13
N GLY A 174 -11.81 -9.81 5.34
CA GLY A 174 -10.75 -8.90 5.73
C GLY A 174 -11.02 -7.41 5.42
N LEU A 175 -12.24 -7.05 4.99
CA LEU A 175 -12.63 -5.65 4.77
C LEU A 175 -12.64 -4.86 6.10
N THR A 176 -13.15 -5.43 7.18
CA THR A 176 -13.24 -4.79 8.49
C THR A 176 -11.89 -4.25 9.00
N PRO A 177 -10.79 -5.04 9.11
CA PRO A 177 -9.50 -4.51 9.53
C PRO A 177 -8.95 -3.49 8.54
N THR A 178 -9.30 -3.59 7.25
CA THR A 178 -8.85 -2.63 6.24
C THR A 178 -9.51 -1.27 6.42
N ILE A 179 -10.80 -1.20 6.69
CA ILE A 179 -11.48 0.07 6.97
C ILE A 179 -11.01 0.63 8.32
N ALA A 180 -10.92 -0.22 9.34
CA ALA A 180 -10.49 0.20 10.68
C ALA A 180 -9.09 0.85 10.71
N GLN A 181 -8.21 0.54 9.78
CA GLN A 181 -6.87 1.13 9.72
C GLN A 181 -6.80 2.47 8.99
N ILE A 182 -7.81 2.86 8.17
CA ILE A 182 -7.73 4.06 7.30
C ILE A 182 -7.55 5.33 8.13
N ALA A 183 -8.46 5.60 9.05
CA ALA A 183 -8.41 6.81 9.87
C ALA A 183 -7.21 6.84 10.84
N PRO A 184 -6.89 5.76 11.59
CA PRO A 184 -5.69 5.73 12.43
C PRO A 184 -4.40 5.92 11.64
N HIS A 185 -4.27 5.32 10.46
CA HIS A 185 -3.09 5.50 9.60
C HIS A 185 -2.88 6.97 9.26
N ALA A 186 -3.91 7.62 8.71
CA ALA A 186 -3.85 9.02 8.32
C ALA A 186 -3.63 9.94 9.54
N GLY A 187 -4.32 9.66 10.65
CA GLY A 187 -4.19 10.42 11.90
C GLY A 187 -2.77 10.36 12.49
N ILE A 188 -2.20 9.17 12.60
CA ILE A 188 -0.84 8.98 13.11
C ILE A 188 0.18 9.64 12.16
N GLN A 189 0.03 9.44 10.85
CA GLN A 189 0.93 10.03 9.87
C GLN A 189 0.93 11.55 9.96
N PHE A 190 -0.25 12.17 10.05
CA PHE A 190 -0.38 13.62 10.13
C PHE A 190 0.16 14.16 11.47
N ALA A 191 -0.16 13.50 12.59
CA ALA A 191 0.31 13.90 13.92
C ALA A 191 1.86 13.83 14.01
N VAL A 192 2.45 12.72 13.57
CA VAL A 192 3.91 12.55 13.60
C VAL A 192 4.59 13.53 12.64
N TYR A 193 4.02 13.72 11.44
CA TYR A 193 4.55 14.71 10.49
C TYR A 193 4.57 16.11 11.10
N LYS A 194 3.47 16.54 11.72
CA LYS A 194 3.36 17.86 12.35
C LYS A 194 4.40 18.02 13.46
N LEU A 195 4.52 17.04 14.37
CA LEU A 195 5.50 17.06 15.44
C LEU A 195 6.94 17.15 14.93
N LEU A 196 7.27 16.38 13.90
CA LEU A 196 8.63 16.40 13.33
C LEU A 196 8.91 17.70 12.56
N SER A 197 7.94 18.18 11.79
CA SER A 197 8.07 19.43 11.03
C SER A 197 8.26 20.63 11.95
N GLU A 198 7.48 20.75 13.03
CA GLU A 198 7.63 21.82 14.02
C GLU A 198 9.00 21.77 14.73
N ASN A 199 9.48 20.58 15.10
CA ASN A 199 10.80 20.44 15.72
C ASN A 199 11.95 20.76 14.75
N ILE A 200 11.81 20.40 13.47
CA ILE A 200 12.81 20.73 12.44
C ILE A 200 12.82 22.24 12.18
N LEU A 201 11.67 22.88 12.03
CA LEU A 201 11.56 24.32 11.84
C LEU A 201 12.16 25.09 13.02
N ASN A 202 11.83 24.73 14.26
CA ASN A 202 12.38 25.34 15.45
C ASN A 202 13.90 25.21 15.54
N ARG A 203 14.47 24.07 15.11
CA ARG A 203 15.93 23.90 15.04
C ARG A 203 16.56 24.75 13.94
N ILE A 204 15.94 24.83 12.78
CA ILE A 204 16.40 25.67 11.67
C ILE A 204 16.41 27.13 12.12
N ASP A 205 15.34 27.64 12.72
CA ASP A 205 15.25 29.00 13.25
C ASP A 205 16.31 29.28 14.33
N PHE A 206 16.58 28.31 15.20
CA PHE A 206 17.64 28.42 16.21
C PHE A 206 19.03 28.54 15.57
N PHE A 207 19.33 27.73 14.56
CA PHE A 207 20.59 27.79 13.82
C PHE A 207 20.72 29.06 13.00
N GLN A 208 19.65 29.57 12.38
CA GLN A 208 19.64 30.87 11.67
C GLN A 208 19.97 32.04 12.59
N ARG A 209 19.36 32.07 13.78
CA ARG A 209 19.65 33.13 14.77
C ARG A 209 21.10 33.12 15.29
N ARG A 210 21.74 31.94 15.26
CA ARG A 210 23.10 31.76 15.79
C ARG A 210 24.21 31.91 14.73
N SER A 211 23.88 31.75 13.49
CA SER A 211 24.83 31.63 12.41
C SER A 211 24.39 32.47 11.23
N SER A 212 24.49 33.71 11.15
CA SER A 212 24.14 34.63 10.01
C SER A 212 24.10 33.99 8.58
N MET A 213 23.87 32.74 8.50
CA MET A 213 23.88 31.86 7.32
C MET A 213 22.46 31.71 6.80
N SER A 214 22.21 32.18 5.59
CA SER A 214 20.95 32.01 4.89
C SER A 214 20.70 30.51 4.71
N VAL A 215 19.70 29.96 5.43
CA VAL A 215 19.22 28.61 5.20
C VAL A 215 18.58 28.63 3.82
N THR A 216 19.15 27.85 2.89
CA THR A 216 18.64 27.72 1.55
C THR A 216 17.33 26.92 1.55
N VAL A 217 16.47 27.17 0.57
CA VAL A 217 15.20 26.43 0.35
C VAL A 217 15.43 24.92 0.35
N GLU A 218 16.61 24.46 -0.05
CA GLU A 218 17.02 23.05 -0.08
C GLU A 218 17.04 22.39 1.30
N SER A 219 17.47 23.09 2.35
CA SER A 219 17.49 22.52 3.71
C SER A 219 16.09 22.33 4.28
N SER A 220 15.15 23.20 3.93
CA SER A 220 13.74 23.07 4.29
C SER A 220 13.07 21.91 3.54
N LEU A 221 13.39 21.71 2.27
CA LEU A 221 12.88 20.58 1.48
C LEU A 221 13.36 19.23 2.04
N LEU A 222 14.65 19.10 2.36
CA LEU A 222 15.20 17.90 2.98
C LEU A 222 14.56 17.60 4.34
N GLY A 223 14.34 18.63 5.16
CA GLY A 223 13.67 18.51 6.44
C GLY A 223 12.25 17.98 6.30
N ASN A 224 11.47 18.51 5.36
CA ASN A 224 10.10 18.07 5.08
C ASN A 224 10.06 16.65 4.50
N LEU A 225 10.99 16.27 3.64
CA LEU A 225 11.12 14.91 3.11
C LEU A 225 11.44 13.91 4.22
N LEU A 226 12.36 14.23 5.12
CA LEU A 226 12.69 13.39 6.27
C LEU A 226 11.51 13.26 7.24
N ALA A 227 10.83 14.37 7.57
CA ALA A 227 9.65 14.36 8.42
C ALA A 227 8.53 13.51 7.81
N GLY A 228 8.26 13.64 6.52
CA GLY A 228 7.26 12.85 5.79
C GLY A 228 7.62 11.36 5.76
N SER A 229 8.88 11.03 5.50
CA SER A 229 9.37 9.65 5.46
C SER A 229 9.27 8.98 6.83
N LEU A 230 9.70 9.67 7.89
CA LEU A 230 9.61 9.17 9.27
C LEU A 230 8.14 9.03 9.71
N ALA A 231 7.30 10.01 9.38
CA ALA A 231 5.86 9.92 9.69
C ALA A 231 5.20 8.73 8.98
N GLY A 232 5.53 8.49 7.72
CA GLY A 232 5.08 7.32 6.97
C GLY A 232 5.58 6.00 7.56
N PHE A 233 6.83 5.95 8.00
CA PHE A 233 7.41 4.79 8.66
C PHE A 233 6.71 4.48 9.99
N VAL A 234 6.54 5.48 10.86
CA VAL A 234 5.89 5.31 12.18
C VAL A 234 4.42 4.90 12.01
N SER A 235 3.67 5.58 11.15
CA SER A 235 2.26 5.25 10.90
C SER A 235 2.10 3.84 10.34
N LYS A 236 2.95 3.44 9.39
CA LYS A 236 2.95 2.09 8.82
C LYS A 236 3.27 1.02 9.87
N THR A 237 4.23 1.29 10.75
CA THR A 237 4.59 0.38 11.84
C THR A 237 3.41 0.19 12.80
N ALA A 238 2.76 1.27 13.20
CA ALA A 238 1.64 1.24 14.14
C ALA A 238 0.43 0.44 13.62
N ILE A 239 0.13 0.54 12.31
CA ILE A 239 -1.03 -0.16 11.73
C ILE A 239 -0.69 -1.53 11.14
N TYR A 240 0.58 -1.93 11.12
CA TYR A 240 1.03 -3.18 10.47
C TYR A 240 0.32 -4.45 10.98
N PRO A 241 -0.04 -4.58 12.28
CA PRO A 241 -0.84 -5.68 12.79
C PRO A 241 -2.14 -5.89 12.01
N PHE A 242 -2.83 -4.82 11.62
CA PHE A 242 -4.05 -4.90 10.81
C PHE A 242 -3.78 -5.43 9.39
N ASP A 243 -2.62 -5.09 8.80
CA ASP A 243 -2.20 -5.61 7.49
C ASP A 243 -2.04 -7.14 7.54
N VAL A 244 -1.43 -7.69 8.59
CA VAL A 244 -1.26 -9.15 8.76
C VAL A 244 -2.61 -9.83 8.94
N VAL A 245 -3.45 -9.31 9.83
CA VAL A 245 -4.79 -9.86 10.11
C VAL A 245 -5.67 -9.81 8.87
N LYS A 246 -5.64 -8.72 8.12
CA LYS A 246 -6.32 -8.59 6.83
C LYS A 246 -5.95 -9.74 5.90
N LYS A 247 -4.66 -10.02 5.70
CA LYS A 247 -4.19 -11.07 4.80
C LYS A 247 -4.59 -12.46 5.27
N ARG A 248 -4.54 -12.71 6.57
CA ARG A 248 -5.01 -13.98 7.16
C ARG A 248 -6.50 -14.20 7.00
N LEU A 249 -7.33 -13.15 7.11
CA LEU A 249 -8.76 -13.22 6.87
C LEU A 249 -9.10 -13.45 5.38
N GLN A 250 -8.37 -12.83 4.45
CA GLN A 250 -8.58 -12.96 3.01
C GLN A 250 -8.42 -14.39 2.50
N ILE A 251 -7.59 -15.19 3.16
CA ILE A 251 -7.36 -16.59 2.78
C ILE A 251 -8.26 -17.61 3.50
N GLN A 252 -9.15 -17.16 4.38
CA GLN A 252 -10.11 -18.06 5.04
C GLN A 252 -11.03 -18.71 3.99
N GLY A 253 -11.13 -20.06 4.03
CA GLY A 253 -11.83 -20.87 3.02
C GLY A 253 -10.93 -21.43 1.92
N PHE A 254 -9.68 -20.95 1.79
CA PHE A 254 -8.69 -21.38 0.80
C PHE A 254 -7.60 -22.32 1.38
N GLN A 255 -7.83 -22.88 2.55
CA GLN A 255 -6.79 -23.51 3.35
C GLN A 255 -6.28 -24.82 2.77
N GLN A 256 -7.12 -25.60 2.09
CA GLN A 256 -6.74 -26.90 1.50
C GLN A 256 -5.62 -26.78 0.45
N HIS A 257 -5.50 -25.61 -0.20
CA HIS A 257 -4.49 -25.33 -1.22
C HIS A 257 -3.20 -24.71 -0.64
N ARG A 258 -3.08 -24.67 0.70
CA ARG A 258 -1.98 -24.03 1.43
C ARG A 258 -1.31 -24.91 2.48
N SER A 259 -1.36 -26.21 2.35
CA SER A 259 -0.80 -27.16 3.33
C SER A 259 0.68 -26.93 3.69
N ALA A 260 1.47 -26.37 2.76
CA ALA A 260 2.90 -26.11 2.97
C ALA A 260 3.22 -24.85 3.79
N PHE A 261 2.21 -24.04 4.21
CA PHE A 261 2.44 -22.84 5.02
C PHE A 261 2.22 -23.05 6.54
N GLY A 262 2.15 -24.30 6.98
CA GLY A 262 1.97 -24.66 8.39
C GLY A 262 0.51 -24.86 8.82
N LYS A 263 0.31 -25.05 10.14
CA LYS A 263 -1.01 -25.28 10.75
C LYS A 263 -1.99 -24.17 10.40
N GLN A 264 -3.19 -24.56 10.02
CA GLN A 264 -4.22 -23.60 9.63
C GLN A 264 -4.90 -22.97 10.85
N ILE A 265 -5.01 -21.64 10.83
CA ILE A 265 -5.71 -20.88 11.87
C ILE A 265 -7.03 -20.37 11.32
N TYR A 266 -8.12 -20.71 11.99
CA TYR A 266 -9.47 -20.25 11.65
C TYR A 266 -9.84 -19.03 12.49
N CYS A 267 -10.03 -17.90 11.81
CA CYS A 267 -10.41 -16.64 12.44
C CYS A 267 -11.88 -16.34 12.17
N SER A 268 -12.69 -16.16 13.21
CA SER A 268 -14.09 -15.75 13.09
C SER A 268 -14.26 -14.22 12.88
N GLY A 269 -13.21 -13.43 13.14
CA GLY A 269 -13.25 -11.98 12.99
C GLY A 269 -11.89 -11.34 13.29
N THR A 270 -11.81 -10.01 13.16
CA THR A 270 -10.55 -9.25 13.31
C THR A 270 -9.92 -9.43 14.71
N LEU A 271 -10.68 -9.18 15.77
CA LEU A 271 -10.17 -9.28 17.14
C LEU A 271 -9.82 -10.72 17.53
N HIS A 272 -10.64 -11.68 17.10
CA HIS A 272 -10.33 -13.11 17.29
C HIS A 272 -9.03 -13.50 16.58
N CYS A 273 -8.82 -13.03 15.36
CA CYS A 273 -7.60 -13.29 14.60
C CYS A 273 -6.36 -12.68 15.27
N ILE A 274 -6.46 -11.47 15.83
CA ILE A 274 -5.37 -10.85 16.59
C ILE A 274 -5.03 -11.71 17.82
N ARG A 275 -6.03 -12.03 18.63
CA ARG A 275 -5.84 -12.84 19.86
C ARG A 275 -5.24 -14.20 19.54
N LEU A 276 -5.79 -14.87 18.54
CA LEU A 276 -5.32 -16.22 18.12
C LEU A 276 -3.89 -16.17 17.57
N THR A 277 -3.54 -15.12 16.80
CA THR A 277 -2.18 -14.91 16.33
C THR A 277 -1.19 -14.72 17.48
N ILE A 278 -1.59 -13.93 18.48
CA ILE A 278 -0.72 -13.68 19.64
C ILE A 278 -0.56 -14.94 20.51
N SER A 279 -1.64 -15.71 20.73
CA SER A 279 -1.59 -16.91 21.56
C SER A 279 -0.82 -18.07 20.91
N GLU A 280 -0.93 -18.25 19.60
CA GLU A 280 -0.30 -19.39 18.89
C GLU A 280 1.13 -19.06 18.40
N GLU A 281 1.41 -17.82 18.03
CA GLU A 281 2.66 -17.44 17.37
C GLU A 281 3.44 -16.33 18.11
N GLY A 282 2.82 -15.66 19.10
CA GLY A 282 3.39 -14.54 19.82
C GLY A 282 3.18 -13.18 19.13
N LEU A 283 3.48 -12.09 19.86
CA LEU A 283 3.29 -10.70 19.41
C LEU A 283 4.05 -10.36 18.12
N LEU A 284 5.26 -10.87 17.96
CA LEU A 284 6.10 -10.60 16.79
C LEU A 284 5.52 -11.18 15.49
N ALA A 285 4.60 -12.13 15.59
CA ALA A 285 3.92 -12.67 14.41
C ALA A 285 3.05 -11.63 13.69
N LEU A 286 2.56 -10.61 14.40
CA LEU A 286 1.82 -9.49 13.82
C LEU A 286 2.70 -8.56 12.95
N TYR A 287 4.01 -8.77 12.96
CA TYR A 287 4.98 -8.04 12.13
C TYR A 287 5.65 -8.91 11.07
N LYS A 288 5.14 -10.13 10.82
CA LYS A 288 5.63 -10.98 9.73
C LYS A 288 5.46 -10.27 8.38
N GLY A 289 6.53 -10.29 7.58
CA GLY A 289 6.57 -9.60 6.28
C GLY A 289 6.82 -8.08 6.37
N TYR A 290 7.15 -7.56 7.56
CA TYR A 290 7.47 -6.14 7.74
C TYR A 290 8.69 -5.71 6.93
N GLY A 291 9.78 -6.51 6.92
CA GLY A 291 10.99 -6.22 6.16
C GLY A 291 10.72 -6.02 4.65
N PRO A 292 10.14 -7.01 3.94
CA PRO A 292 9.75 -6.83 2.54
C PRO A 292 8.80 -5.64 2.31
N SER A 293 7.90 -5.34 3.27
CA SER A 293 6.98 -4.20 3.18
C SER A 293 7.71 -2.86 3.23
N MET A 294 8.71 -2.72 4.10
CA MET A 294 9.51 -1.50 4.20
C MET A 294 10.42 -1.33 3.00
N LEU A 295 11.11 -2.40 2.58
CA LEU A 295 11.93 -2.39 1.38
C LEU A 295 11.12 -1.96 0.15
N LYS A 296 9.90 -2.50 0.01
CA LYS A 296 8.99 -2.10 -1.05
C LYS A 296 8.65 -0.61 -0.96
N ALA A 297 8.32 -0.08 0.22
CA ALA A 297 7.94 1.32 0.37
C ALA A 297 9.03 2.28 -0.11
N VAL A 298 10.28 2.00 0.26
CA VAL A 298 11.45 2.78 -0.18
C VAL A 298 11.64 2.68 -1.69
N LEU A 299 11.65 1.46 -2.23
CA LEU A 299 11.86 1.23 -3.66
C LEU A 299 10.76 1.84 -4.53
N VAL A 300 9.50 1.69 -4.14
CA VAL A 300 8.36 2.25 -4.89
C VAL A 300 8.44 3.77 -4.95
N SER A 301 8.77 4.43 -3.84
CA SER A 301 8.92 5.89 -3.82
C SER A 301 10.03 6.35 -4.76
N ALA A 302 11.22 5.74 -4.67
CA ALA A 302 12.34 6.09 -5.51
C ALA A 302 12.07 5.82 -7.01
N LEU A 303 11.54 4.64 -7.33
CA LEU A 303 11.25 4.24 -8.71
C LEU A 303 10.14 5.08 -9.33
N HIS A 304 9.11 5.45 -8.57
CA HIS A 304 7.99 6.20 -9.11
C HIS A 304 8.44 7.57 -9.66
N PHE A 305 9.27 8.29 -8.90
CA PHE A 305 9.83 9.56 -9.36
C PHE A 305 10.74 9.38 -10.57
N ALA A 306 11.67 8.42 -10.51
CA ALA A 306 12.61 8.19 -11.60
C ALA A 306 11.91 7.80 -12.91
N VAL A 307 10.94 6.89 -12.83
CA VAL A 307 10.17 6.43 -14.02
C VAL A 307 9.25 7.53 -14.54
N TYR A 308 8.64 8.31 -13.66
CA TYR A 308 7.82 9.45 -14.05
C TYR A 308 8.62 10.49 -14.83
N ASP A 309 9.81 10.87 -14.33
CA ASP A 309 10.68 11.83 -15.00
C ASP A 309 11.16 11.30 -16.37
N GLU A 310 11.51 10.03 -16.46
CA GLU A 310 11.94 9.43 -17.74
C GLU A 310 10.81 9.41 -18.76
N ILE A 311 9.59 9.01 -18.36
CA ILE A 311 8.43 9.03 -19.26
C ILE A 311 8.12 10.47 -19.71
N LYS A 312 8.22 11.44 -18.79
CA LYS A 312 8.05 12.86 -19.10
C LYS A 312 9.06 13.33 -20.15
N HIS A 313 10.32 12.95 -20.00
CA HIS A 313 11.36 13.23 -20.97
C HIS A 313 11.10 12.60 -22.33
N LEU A 314 10.63 11.35 -22.36
CA LEU A 314 10.26 10.67 -23.60
C LEU A 314 9.11 11.39 -24.33
N ILE A 315 8.05 11.79 -23.61
CA ILE A 315 6.93 12.55 -24.19
C ILE A 315 7.42 13.86 -24.81
N LEU A 316 8.32 14.58 -24.11
CA LEU A 316 8.87 15.84 -24.63
C LEU A 316 9.74 15.65 -25.88
N LYS A 317 10.51 14.56 -25.95
CA LYS A 317 11.30 14.23 -27.14
C LYS A 317 10.45 13.83 -28.35
N MET A 318 9.24 13.32 -28.12
CA MET A 318 8.30 12.94 -29.18
C MET A 318 7.48 14.13 -29.71
N LYS A 319 7.54 15.28 -29.04
CA LYS A 319 6.95 16.53 -29.55
C LYS A 319 7.86 17.13 -30.60
N PRO A 320 7.31 17.45 -31.80
CA PRO A 320 8.05 18.09 -32.87
C PRO A 320 8.53 19.50 -32.50
#